data_934cf324b85cd32acd29e4385560af3d
#
_entry.id   934cf324b85cd32acd29e4385560af3d
#
_cell.length_a   1.000
_cell.length_b   1.000
_cell.length_c   1.000
_cell.angle_alpha   90.00
_cell.angle_beta   90.00
_cell.angle_gamma   90.00
#
_symmetry.space_group_name_H-M   'P 1'
#
loop_
_entity.id
_entity.type
_entity.pdbx_description
1 polymer ?
#
loop_
_entity_poly.entity_id
_entity_poly.type
_entity_poly.pdbx_seq_one_letter_code
_entity_poly.pdbx_strand_id
1 'polypeptide(L)'
;MKTRRTRLLTLLAAAAAAFVVTPLRAQSDTVKIGVILPMTGAQASTGRQIDAAVKLWVAQHGDRVAGKKVEVIVKDDQSLPDQTRRLAQELVVNDKVIALAGMGITPSAMAVAPIATQSKTPLVVMAAATSSITEASPFVVRSSFTLPQVAVAIAEWAHKNNIKRTVTLVADYGPGFDAEKYFAERVTLNGGQVLEKLRTPLRAPDFAPVLQKVRDAKPEALFVFLPSGQGAAFMKQFGERGLDKAGVRLIATGDVTDDDQLADMGDVALGVISSHHYSADHPSAMNQKFVAGFTAANKFRPNFMAMGGYDGMRIIYKALEASKGAGGEALLAGMKGQIFESPRGPVLIDAQTRDIVQDIYIRKVEKKNGQLWNVEFDVIKAMKDPGKQK
;
A
#
# COMPACT_ATOMS: atom_id res chain seq x y z
N MET A 1 2.54 -76.32 -75.24
CA MET A 1 1.21 -75.73 -75.59
C MET A 1 0.58 -75.06 -74.43
N LYS A 2 0.19 -73.81 -74.54
CA LYS A 2 -0.58 -72.94 -73.65
C LYS A 2 0.07 -72.52 -72.33
N THR A 3 0.73 -71.41 -72.37
CA THR A 3 1.17 -70.54 -71.31
C THR A 3 -0.03 -69.81 -70.69
N ARG A 4 -0.12 -69.78 -69.32
CA ARG A 4 -0.97 -68.88 -68.60
C ARG A 4 -0.10 -67.90 -67.85
N ARG A 5 -0.17 -66.64 -68.18
CA ARG A 5 0.39 -65.51 -67.47
C ARG A 5 -0.50 -65.15 -66.28
N THR A 6 0.09 -65.21 -65.10
CA THR A 6 -0.55 -64.72 -63.87
C THR A 6 -0.03 -63.29 -63.61
N ARG A 7 -0.88 -62.32 -63.62
CA ARG A 7 -0.55 -60.92 -63.27
C ARG A 7 -0.64 -60.77 -61.74
N LEU A 8 0.48 -60.40 -61.12
CA LEU A 8 0.51 -59.93 -59.72
C LEU A 8 0.01 -58.47 -59.69
N LEU A 9 -1.07 -58.20 -59.00
CA LEU A 9 -1.54 -56.88 -58.61
C LEU A 9 -0.87 -56.52 -57.26
N THR A 10 0.05 -55.54 -57.28
CA THR A 10 0.61 -54.92 -56.08
C THR A 10 -0.32 -53.81 -55.65
N LEU A 11 -1.00 -53.98 -54.50
CA LEU A 11 -1.72 -52.93 -53.77
C LEU A 11 -0.74 -52.06 -52.99
N LEU A 12 -0.55 -50.81 -53.44
CA LEU A 12 0.06 -49.75 -52.64
C LEU A 12 -0.98 -49.22 -51.64
N ALA A 13 -0.81 -49.54 -50.35
CA ALA A 13 -1.53 -48.92 -49.28
C ALA A 13 -0.83 -47.57 -48.94
N ALA A 14 -1.44 -46.46 -49.38
CA ALA A 14 -1.01 -45.11 -48.95
C ALA A 14 -1.57 -44.84 -47.55
N ALA A 15 -0.72 -44.89 -46.51
CA ALA A 15 -1.06 -44.46 -45.17
C ALA A 15 -1.05 -42.95 -45.15
N ALA A 16 -2.23 -42.34 -45.18
CA ALA A 16 -2.44 -40.90 -44.92
C ALA A 16 -2.25 -40.64 -43.41
N ALA A 17 -1.05 -40.15 -43.02
CA ALA A 17 -0.81 -39.64 -41.67
C ALA A 17 -1.60 -38.30 -41.54
N ALA A 18 -2.75 -38.34 -40.88
CA ALA A 18 -3.48 -37.14 -40.49
C ALA A 18 -2.68 -36.46 -39.36
N PHE A 19 -1.94 -35.41 -39.73
CA PHE A 19 -1.41 -34.47 -38.73
C PHE A 19 -2.60 -33.76 -38.08
N VAL A 20 -2.95 -34.18 -36.87
CA VAL A 20 -3.87 -33.41 -36.00
C VAL A 20 -3.11 -32.17 -35.60
N VAL A 21 -3.25 -31.11 -36.35
CA VAL A 21 -2.84 -29.76 -35.97
C VAL A 21 -3.77 -29.34 -34.83
N THR A 22 -3.37 -29.66 -33.58
CA THR A 22 -3.98 -29.03 -32.42
C THR A 22 -3.77 -27.52 -32.57
N PRO A 23 -4.84 -26.71 -32.58
CA PRO A 23 -4.66 -25.28 -32.64
C PRO A 23 -3.86 -24.87 -31.40
N LEU A 24 -2.62 -24.44 -31.60
CA LEU A 24 -1.85 -23.74 -30.57
C LEU A 24 -2.72 -22.53 -30.22
N ARG A 25 -3.44 -22.62 -29.09
CA ARG A 25 -4.22 -21.52 -28.59
C ARG A 25 -3.23 -20.38 -28.40
N ALA A 26 -3.23 -19.41 -29.30
CA ALA A 26 -2.37 -18.25 -29.24
C ALA A 26 -2.58 -17.64 -27.85
N GLN A 27 -1.62 -17.89 -26.96
CA GLN A 27 -1.63 -17.31 -25.64
C GLN A 27 -1.55 -15.81 -25.86
N SER A 28 -2.56 -15.05 -25.41
CA SER A 28 -2.58 -13.60 -25.57
C SER A 28 -1.23 -13.00 -25.24
N ASP A 29 -0.66 -12.22 -26.16
CA ASP A 29 0.61 -11.51 -25.94
C ASP A 29 0.47 -10.39 -24.89
N THR A 30 -0.76 -10.15 -24.43
CA THR A 30 -1.08 -9.11 -23.45
C THR A 30 -1.58 -9.75 -22.15
N VAL A 31 -1.04 -9.27 -21.03
CA VAL A 31 -1.52 -9.53 -19.66
C VAL A 31 -2.08 -8.23 -19.09
N LYS A 32 -3.20 -8.32 -18.38
CA LYS A 32 -3.88 -7.16 -17.82
C LYS A 32 -3.76 -7.13 -16.30
N ILE A 33 -3.50 -5.95 -15.74
CA ILE A 33 -3.48 -5.67 -14.31
C ILE A 33 -4.62 -4.71 -14.01
N GLY A 34 -5.55 -5.09 -13.14
CA GLY A 34 -6.66 -4.24 -12.70
C GLY A 34 -6.26 -3.46 -11.45
N VAL A 35 -6.27 -2.14 -11.51
CA VAL A 35 -5.94 -1.26 -10.37
C VAL A 35 -7.20 -0.51 -9.95
N ILE A 36 -7.64 -0.70 -8.70
CA ILE A 36 -8.84 -0.04 -8.17
C ILE A 36 -8.41 0.95 -7.10
N LEU A 37 -8.73 2.21 -7.32
CA LEU A 37 -8.25 3.34 -6.51
C LEU A 37 -9.38 4.34 -6.23
N PRO A 38 -9.34 5.06 -5.12
CA PRO A 38 -10.22 6.19 -4.86
C PRO A 38 -9.72 7.44 -5.63
N MET A 39 -10.05 7.52 -6.93
CA MET A 39 -9.61 8.65 -7.76
C MET A 39 -10.41 9.92 -7.50
N THR A 40 -11.61 9.78 -6.91
CA THR A 40 -12.49 10.89 -6.51
C THR A 40 -12.93 10.76 -5.06
N GLY A 41 -13.47 11.84 -4.47
CA GLY A 41 -13.94 11.88 -3.09
C GLY A 41 -12.85 12.18 -2.05
N ALA A 42 -13.14 11.85 -0.79
CA ALA A 42 -12.31 12.25 0.36
C ALA A 42 -10.88 11.65 0.36
N GLN A 43 -10.68 10.55 -0.33
CA GLN A 43 -9.38 9.84 -0.44
C GLN A 43 -8.73 10.01 -1.83
N ALA A 44 -9.14 11.02 -2.60
CA ALA A 44 -8.62 11.25 -3.96
C ALA A 44 -7.09 11.45 -4.02
N SER A 45 -6.49 12.02 -2.98
CA SER A 45 -5.03 12.14 -2.85
C SER A 45 -4.36 10.77 -2.88
N THR A 46 -4.86 9.79 -2.10
CA THR A 46 -4.36 8.41 -2.12
C THR A 46 -4.39 7.81 -3.52
N GLY A 47 -5.53 7.91 -4.22
CA GLY A 47 -5.69 7.39 -5.57
C GLY A 47 -4.73 8.04 -6.56
N ARG A 48 -4.64 9.37 -6.55
CA ARG A 48 -3.74 10.16 -7.40
C ARG A 48 -2.28 9.80 -7.21
N GLN A 49 -1.82 9.64 -5.96
CA GLN A 49 -0.44 9.31 -5.64
C GLN A 49 -0.06 7.90 -6.14
N ILE A 50 -0.94 6.91 -5.94
CA ILE A 50 -0.71 5.54 -6.40
C ILE A 50 -0.73 5.47 -7.93
N ASP A 51 -1.73 6.07 -8.59
CA ASP A 51 -1.85 6.07 -10.06
C ASP A 51 -0.62 6.72 -10.72
N ALA A 52 -0.16 7.86 -10.19
CA ALA A 52 1.04 8.53 -10.65
C ALA A 52 2.29 7.64 -10.52
N ALA A 53 2.42 6.91 -9.42
CA ALA A 53 3.55 5.99 -9.20
C ALA A 53 3.49 4.76 -10.10
N VAL A 54 2.29 4.19 -10.33
CA VAL A 54 2.07 3.09 -11.27
C VAL A 54 2.48 3.50 -12.70
N LYS A 55 2.04 4.68 -13.14
CA LYS A 55 2.41 5.24 -14.45
C LYS A 55 3.91 5.50 -14.56
N LEU A 56 4.53 6.04 -13.50
CA LEU A 56 5.97 6.27 -13.47
C LEU A 56 6.75 4.94 -13.57
N TRP A 57 6.31 3.90 -12.86
CA TRP A 57 6.93 2.57 -12.96
C TRP A 57 6.92 2.07 -14.40
N VAL A 58 5.76 2.08 -15.06
CA VAL A 58 5.63 1.62 -16.46
C VAL A 58 6.48 2.46 -17.40
N ALA A 59 6.53 3.77 -17.21
CA ALA A 59 7.36 4.67 -18.02
C ALA A 59 8.86 4.39 -17.87
N GLN A 60 9.32 4.01 -16.68
CA GLN A 60 10.73 3.74 -16.38
C GLN A 60 11.18 2.32 -16.74
N HIS A 61 10.28 1.33 -16.67
CA HIS A 61 10.61 -0.10 -16.82
C HIS A 61 10.00 -0.74 -18.07
N GLY A 62 9.21 0.04 -18.84
CA GLY A 62 8.54 -0.44 -20.04
C GLY A 62 7.23 -1.18 -19.77
N ASP A 63 6.48 -1.42 -20.83
CA ASP A 63 5.19 -2.12 -20.82
C ASP A 63 5.31 -3.61 -21.22
N ARG A 64 6.54 -4.20 -21.24
CA ARG A 64 6.74 -5.60 -21.58
C ARG A 64 7.52 -6.34 -20.50
N VAL A 65 6.98 -7.48 -20.07
CA VAL A 65 7.56 -8.35 -19.05
C VAL A 65 7.39 -9.81 -19.50
N ALA A 66 8.45 -10.61 -19.42
CA ALA A 66 8.43 -12.03 -19.82
C ALA A 66 7.87 -12.26 -21.25
N GLY A 67 8.15 -11.32 -22.19
CA GLY A 67 7.64 -11.37 -23.55
C GLY A 67 6.17 -10.94 -23.72
N LYS A 68 5.45 -10.65 -22.63
CA LYS A 68 4.06 -10.20 -22.63
C LYS A 68 3.97 -8.68 -22.56
N LYS A 69 3.01 -8.08 -23.28
CA LYS A 69 2.62 -6.68 -23.06
C LYS A 69 1.80 -6.56 -21.78
N VAL A 70 2.14 -5.62 -20.93
CA VAL A 70 1.39 -5.30 -19.71
C VAL A 70 0.43 -4.14 -20.00
N GLU A 71 -0.85 -4.37 -19.78
CA GLU A 71 -1.89 -3.36 -19.84
C GLU A 71 -2.41 -3.10 -18.42
N VAL A 72 -2.40 -1.84 -17.97
CA VAL A 72 -2.93 -1.43 -16.67
C VAL A 72 -4.29 -0.77 -16.86
N ILE A 73 -5.32 -1.34 -16.22
CA ILE A 73 -6.69 -0.83 -16.23
C ILE A 73 -6.99 -0.20 -14.87
N VAL A 74 -7.16 1.13 -14.84
CA VAL A 74 -7.47 1.86 -13.61
C VAL A 74 -8.98 2.09 -13.51
N LYS A 75 -9.55 1.82 -12.34
CA LYS A 75 -10.97 2.04 -12.01
C LYS A 75 -11.09 2.89 -10.74
N ASP A 76 -12.05 3.82 -10.72
CA ASP A 76 -12.38 4.64 -9.55
C ASP A 76 -13.45 4.00 -8.69
N ASP A 77 -13.14 3.69 -7.44
CA ASP A 77 -14.09 3.12 -6.47
C ASP A 77 -14.70 4.17 -5.53
N GLN A 78 -14.26 5.41 -5.57
CA GLN A 78 -14.75 6.51 -4.73
C GLN A 78 -14.66 6.21 -3.22
N SER A 79 -13.81 5.29 -2.80
CA SER A 79 -13.75 4.72 -1.45
C SER A 79 -15.08 4.07 -1.00
N LEU A 80 -15.82 3.47 -1.94
CA LEU A 80 -17.07 2.75 -1.67
C LEU A 80 -16.86 1.25 -1.79
N PRO A 81 -16.87 0.46 -0.70
CA PRO A 81 -16.55 -0.97 -0.72
C PRO A 81 -17.41 -1.81 -1.67
N ASP A 82 -18.71 -1.48 -1.79
CA ASP A 82 -19.60 -2.16 -2.73
C ASP A 82 -19.25 -1.86 -4.20
N GLN A 83 -18.82 -0.63 -4.49
CA GLN A 83 -18.30 -0.25 -5.79
C GLN A 83 -16.98 -1.00 -6.07
N THR A 84 -16.07 -1.03 -5.11
CA THR A 84 -14.79 -1.75 -5.21
C THR A 84 -15.03 -3.21 -5.54
N ARG A 85 -15.97 -3.86 -4.85
CA ARG A 85 -16.34 -5.27 -5.08
C ARG A 85 -16.86 -5.48 -6.50
N ARG A 86 -17.79 -4.65 -6.97
CA ARG A 86 -18.35 -4.72 -8.33
C ARG A 86 -17.28 -4.55 -9.41
N LEU A 87 -16.38 -3.56 -9.24
CA LEU A 87 -15.28 -3.31 -10.17
C LEU A 87 -14.27 -4.45 -10.19
N ALA A 88 -13.97 -5.06 -9.05
CA ALA A 88 -13.09 -6.23 -8.98
C ALA A 88 -13.68 -7.43 -9.73
N GLN A 89 -15.00 -7.69 -9.60
CA GLN A 89 -15.69 -8.73 -10.35
C GLN A 89 -15.64 -8.46 -11.86
N GLU A 90 -15.90 -7.22 -12.29
CA GLU A 90 -15.81 -6.80 -13.69
C GLU A 90 -14.39 -7.05 -14.26
N LEU A 91 -13.36 -6.60 -13.57
CA LEU A 91 -11.96 -6.77 -13.97
C LEU A 91 -11.56 -8.24 -14.11
N VAL A 92 -12.01 -9.08 -13.16
CA VAL A 92 -11.69 -10.53 -13.20
C VAL A 92 -12.46 -11.25 -14.28
N VAL A 93 -13.77 -11.03 -14.39
CA VAL A 93 -14.66 -11.81 -15.27
C VAL A 93 -14.62 -11.31 -16.71
N ASN A 94 -14.74 -9.99 -16.91
CA ASN A 94 -14.86 -9.40 -18.24
C ASN A 94 -13.48 -9.07 -18.83
N ASP A 95 -12.64 -8.36 -18.07
CA ASP A 95 -11.32 -7.93 -18.54
C ASP A 95 -10.27 -9.03 -18.43
N LYS A 96 -10.53 -10.09 -17.63
CA LYS A 96 -9.64 -11.24 -17.39
C LYS A 96 -8.25 -10.81 -16.89
N VAL A 97 -8.24 -9.89 -15.94
CA VAL A 97 -6.98 -9.45 -15.33
C VAL A 97 -6.30 -10.60 -14.59
N ILE A 98 -4.98 -10.66 -14.65
CA ILE A 98 -4.18 -11.69 -13.98
C ILE A 98 -3.74 -11.28 -12.57
N ALA A 99 -3.86 -10.00 -12.24
CA ALA A 99 -3.64 -9.44 -10.93
C ALA A 99 -4.62 -8.29 -10.68
N LEU A 100 -5.06 -8.16 -9.43
CA LEU A 100 -5.72 -6.98 -8.89
C LEU A 100 -4.72 -6.20 -8.03
N ALA A 101 -4.85 -4.88 -7.99
CA ALA A 101 -3.99 -4.02 -7.19
C ALA A 101 -4.71 -2.75 -6.73
N GLY A 102 -4.09 -2.00 -5.81
CA GLY A 102 -4.62 -0.74 -5.31
C GLY A 102 -5.16 -0.84 -3.90
N MET A 103 -6.47 -0.68 -3.70
CA MET A 103 -7.17 -0.73 -2.42
C MET A 103 -6.77 0.42 -1.49
N GLY A 104 -7.42 1.56 -1.65
CA GLY A 104 -7.13 2.79 -0.90
C GLY A 104 -7.47 2.70 0.59
N ILE A 105 -8.51 1.94 0.96
CA ILE A 105 -8.97 1.79 2.34
C ILE A 105 -9.24 0.32 2.69
N THR A 106 -9.17 -0.01 3.98
CA THR A 106 -9.39 -1.37 4.49
C THR A 106 -10.75 -1.97 4.08
N PRO A 107 -11.89 -1.28 4.19
CA PRO A 107 -13.16 -1.85 3.76
C PRO A 107 -13.18 -2.27 2.29
N SER A 108 -12.53 -1.51 1.39
CA SER A 108 -12.36 -1.88 -0.03
C SER A 108 -11.52 -3.15 -0.18
N ALA A 109 -10.38 -3.25 0.50
CA ALA A 109 -9.53 -4.44 0.46
C ALA A 109 -10.26 -5.70 0.96
N MET A 110 -11.01 -5.59 2.06
CA MET A 110 -11.79 -6.68 2.63
C MET A 110 -12.94 -7.12 1.71
N ALA A 111 -13.56 -6.19 0.96
CA ALA A 111 -14.60 -6.50 -0.01
C ALA A 111 -14.08 -7.29 -1.24
N VAL A 112 -12.79 -7.12 -1.59
CA VAL A 112 -12.15 -7.77 -2.73
C VAL A 112 -11.46 -9.09 -2.36
N ALA A 113 -11.04 -9.28 -1.12
CA ALA A 113 -10.32 -10.47 -0.68
C ALA A 113 -11.03 -11.81 -1.02
N PRO A 114 -12.36 -11.96 -0.85
CA PRO A 114 -13.08 -13.16 -1.29
C PRO A 114 -13.01 -13.40 -2.80
N ILE A 115 -13.06 -12.33 -3.61
CA ILE A 115 -12.96 -12.42 -5.07
C ILE A 115 -11.57 -12.93 -5.47
N ALA A 116 -10.51 -12.39 -4.86
CA ALA A 116 -9.13 -12.84 -5.06
C ALA A 116 -8.98 -14.34 -4.79
N THR A 117 -9.61 -14.84 -3.70
CA THR A 117 -9.62 -16.27 -3.36
C THR A 117 -10.36 -17.12 -4.42
N GLN A 118 -11.60 -16.73 -4.74
CA GLN A 118 -12.48 -17.50 -5.63
C GLN A 118 -11.93 -17.57 -7.06
N SER A 119 -11.40 -16.46 -7.55
CA SER A 119 -10.84 -16.37 -8.90
C SER A 119 -9.37 -16.82 -8.99
N LYS A 120 -8.73 -17.08 -7.86
CA LYS A 120 -7.28 -17.31 -7.75
C LYS A 120 -6.46 -16.18 -8.40
N THR A 121 -6.95 -14.94 -8.32
CA THR A 121 -6.29 -13.76 -8.86
C THR A 121 -5.57 -13.04 -7.72
N PRO A 122 -4.21 -12.95 -7.73
CA PRO A 122 -3.47 -12.22 -6.70
C PRO A 122 -3.92 -10.76 -6.58
N LEU A 123 -4.04 -10.29 -5.35
CA LEU A 123 -4.37 -8.92 -4.99
C LEU A 123 -3.17 -8.26 -4.28
N VAL A 124 -2.59 -7.22 -4.87
CA VAL A 124 -1.54 -6.41 -4.27
C VAL A 124 -2.15 -5.17 -3.61
N VAL A 125 -2.13 -5.14 -2.27
CA VAL A 125 -2.66 -4.03 -1.48
C VAL A 125 -1.60 -2.94 -1.36
N MET A 126 -1.87 -1.78 -2.00
CA MET A 126 -0.92 -0.67 -2.16
C MET A 126 -1.10 0.47 -1.13
N ALA A 127 -2.21 0.46 -0.36
CA ALA A 127 -2.50 1.51 0.62
C ALA A 127 -3.12 0.97 1.91
N ALA A 128 -4.22 0.23 1.84
CA ALA A 128 -4.97 -0.22 3.02
C ALA A 128 -4.08 -0.93 4.06
N ALA A 129 -4.15 -0.50 5.33
CA ALA A 129 -3.11 -0.75 6.32
C ALA A 129 -3.52 -1.56 7.56
N THR A 130 -4.75 -2.09 7.64
CA THR A 130 -5.15 -3.00 8.73
C THR A 130 -4.38 -4.31 8.64
N SER A 131 -3.85 -4.80 9.76
CA SER A 131 -3.04 -6.02 9.83
C SER A 131 -3.74 -7.25 9.24
N SER A 132 -5.01 -7.47 9.56
CA SER A 132 -5.75 -8.68 9.17
C SER A 132 -6.04 -8.83 7.66
N ILE A 133 -5.75 -7.84 6.83
CA ILE A 133 -6.12 -7.88 5.39
C ILE A 133 -5.48 -9.07 4.66
N THR A 134 -4.20 -9.38 4.90
CA THR A 134 -3.55 -10.52 4.23
C THR A 134 -4.02 -11.87 4.75
N GLU A 135 -4.72 -11.91 5.90
CA GLU A 135 -5.36 -13.11 6.45
C GLU A 135 -6.73 -13.37 5.80
N ALA A 136 -7.38 -12.33 5.28
CA ALA A 136 -8.70 -12.45 4.66
C ALA A 136 -8.69 -13.27 3.35
N SER A 137 -7.51 -13.46 2.74
CA SER A 137 -7.34 -14.32 1.56
C SER A 137 -5.90 -14.77 1.41
N PRO A 138 -5.62 -16.02 1.03
CA PRO A 138 -4.27 -16.50 0.71
C PRO A 138 -3.70 -15.83 -0.55
N PHE A 139 -4.52 -15.15 -1.34
CA PHE A 139 -4.13 -14.45 -2.57
C PHE A 139 -3.83 -12.97 -2.36
N VAL A 140 -3.86 -12.47 -1.13
CA VAL A 140 -3.50 -11.07 -0.83
C VAL A 140 -2.02 -10.96 -0.47
N VAL A 141 -1.35 -9.98 -1.09
CA VAL A 141 0.02 -9.54 -0.80
C VAL A 141 0.00 -8.04 -0.53
N ARG A 142 0.83 -7.54 0.39
CA ARG A 142 0.90 -6.12 0.71
C ARG A 142 2.21 -5.50 0.24
N SER A 143 2.14 -4.37 -0.44
CA SER A 143 3.28 -3.53 -0.80
C SER A 143 3.39 -2.24 0.01
N SER A 144 2.35 -1.92 0.82
CA SER A 144 2.28 -0.68 1.61
C SER A 144 2.92 -0.80 2.99
N PHE A 145 2.13 -0.84 4.04
CA PHE A 145 2.56 -0.93 5.44
C PHE A 145 1.41 -1.45 6.30
N THR A 146 1.64 -1.65 7.60
CA THR A 146 0.56 -1.90 8.56
C THR A 146 0.56 -0.85 9.66
N LEU A 147 -0.63 -0.51 10.18
CA LEU A 147 -0.76 0.44 11.28
C LEU A 147 -0.02 -0.04 12.55
N PRO A 148 0.00 -1.34 12.88
CA PRO A 148 0.82 -1.82 13.98
C PRO A 148 2.31 -1.49 13.85
N GLN A 149 2.90 -1.56 12.64
CA GLN A 149 4.31 -1.18 12.43
C GLN A 149 4.57 0.26 12.87
N VAL A 150 3.81 1.22 12.35
CA VAL A 150 4.03 2.64 12.64
C VAL A 150 3.59 3.02 14.05
N ALA A 151 2.50 2.45 14.58
CA ALA A 151 2.01 2.72 15.91
C ALA A 151 2.98 2.24 17.01
N VAL A 152 3.55 1.04 16.86
CA VAL A 152 4.56 0.51 17.78
C VAL A 152 5.84 1.34 17.68
N ALA A 153 6.28 1.72 16.49
CA ALA A 153 7.49 2.51 16.30
C ALA A 153 7.43 3.87 17.02
N ILE A 154 6.31 4.59 16.89
CA ILE A 154 6.16 5.89 17.58
C ILE A 154 5.98 5.73 19.09
N ALA A 155 5.37 4.65 19.57
CA ALA A 155 5.27 4.35 21.00
C ALA A 155 6.64 4.04 21.61
N GLU A 156 7.51 3.33 20.88
CA GLU A 156 8.91 3.11 21.31
C GLU A 156 9.69 4.42 21.37
N TRP A 157 9.52 5.28 20.37
CA TRP A 157 10.13 6.61 20.40
C TRP A 157 9.62 7.43 21.59
N ALA A 158 8.32 7.40 21.87
CA ALA A 158 7.73 8.09 23.02
C ALA A 158 8.34 7.61 24.34
N HIS A 159 8.50 6.29 24.51
CA HIS A 159 9.16 5.71 25.68
C HIS A 159 10.61 6.18 25.84
N LYS A 160 11.42 6.10 24.80
CA LYS A 160 12.82 6.58 24.78
C LYS A 160 12.94 8.08 25.16
N ASN A 161 11.88 8.86 24.92
CA ASN A 161 11.80 10.28 25.20
C ASN A 161 11.07 10.61 26.51
N ASN A 162 10.88 9.61 27.40
CA ASN A 162 10.26 9.73 28.71
C ASN A 162 8.81 10.25 28.69
N ILE A 163 8.07 10.03 27.61
CA ILE A 163 6.65 10.33 27.50
C ILE A 163 5.85 9.17 28.10
N LYS A 164 5.19 9.41 29.23
CA LYS A 164 4.48 8.39 30.00
C LYS A 164 2.96 8.53 29.98
N ARG A 165 2.46 9.76 29.84
CA ARG A 165 1.02 10.05 29.89
C ARG A 165 0.55 10.54 28.53
N THR A 166 -0.23 9.70 27.84
CA THR A 166 -0.68 9.97 26.48
C THR A 166 -2.20 9.95 26.37
N VAL A 167 -2.72 10.62 25.35
CA VAL A 167 -4.09 10.46 24.85
C VAL A 167 -4.00 9.96 23.41
N THR A 168 -4.90 9.09 23.00
CA THR A 168 -4.99 8.68 21.60
C THR A 168 -6.19 9.34 20.91
N LEU A 169 -6.03 9.77 19.67
CA LEU A 169 -7.09 10.26 18.81
C LEU A 169 -6.96 9.56 17.46
N VAL A 170 -7.95 8.76 17.08
CA VAL A 170 -7.94 7.98 15.84
C VAL A 170 -9.25 8.10 15.08
N ALA A 171 -9.20 7.90 13.75
CA ALA A 171 -10.42 7.74 12.97
C ALA A 171 -11.11 6.42 13.29
N ASP A 172 -12.44 6.42 13.39
CA ASP A 172 -13.27 5.31 13.85
C ASP A 172 -13.53 4.28 12.73
N TYR A 173 -12.48 3.51 12.40
CA TYR A 173 -12.52 2.40 11.44
C TYR A 173 -11.33 1.45 11.63
N GLY A 174 -11.26 0.34 10.88
CA GLY A 174 -10.28 -0.73 11.08
C GLY A 174 -8.83 -0.28 11.34
N PRO A 175 -8.20 0.54 10.46
CA PRO A 175 -6.86 1.06 10.72
C PRO A 175 -6.74 1.87 12.00
N GLY A 176 -7.75 2.68 12.34
CA GLY A 176 -7.75 3.44 13.60
C GLY A 176 -7.76 2.54 14.83
N PHE A 177 -8.51 1.44 14.78
CA PHE A 177 -8.51 0.45 15.87
C PHE A 177 -7.16 -0.22 16.02
N ASP A 178 -6.49 -0.57 14.93
CA ASP A 178 -5.14 -1.11 14.97
C ASP A 178 -4.14 -0.08 15.54
N ALA A 179 -4.17 1.16 15.05
CA ALA A 179 -3.29 2.23 15.55
C ALA A 179 -3.47 2.47 17.05
N GLU A 180 -4.71 2.62 17.51
CA GLU A 180 -5.04 2.81 18.94
C GLU A 180 -4.57 1.62 19.78
N LYS A 181 -4.89 0.40 19.35
CA LYS A 181 -4.58 -0.83 20.07
C LYS A 181 -3.06 -0.98 20.26
N TYR A 182 -2.31 -1.02 19.16
CA TYR A 182 -0.88 -1.34 19.21
C TYR A 182 -0.06 -0.21 19.81
N PHE A 183 -0.48 1.05 19.66
CA PHE A 183 0.12 2.16 20.40
C PHE A 183 -0.11 2.03 21.90
N ALA A 184 -1.36 1.84 22.32
CA ALA A 184 -1.73 1.76 23.74
C ALA A 184 -1.08 0.55 24.44
N GLU A 185 -1.08 -0.62 23.80
CA GLU A 185 -0.44 -1.83 24.33
C GLU A 185 1.07 -1.60 24.53
N ARG A 186 1.74 -0.97 23.53
CA ARG A 186 3.18 -0.69 23.64
C ARG A 186 3.49 0.36 24.71
N VAL A 187 2.71 1.42 24.80
CA VAL A 187 2.84 2.43 25.89
C VAL A 187 2.70 1.77 27.24
N THR A 188 1.69 0.93 27.44
CA THR A 188 1.45 0.23 28.71
C THR A 188 2.58 -0.75 29.04
N LEU A 189 3.05 -1.52 28.05
CA LEU A 189 4.18 -2.44 28.21
C LEU A 189 5.45 -1.71 28.66
N ASN A 190 5.65 -0.50 28.19
CA ASN A 190 6.78 0.37 28.51
C ASN A 190 6.56 1.18 29.81
N GLY A 191 5.55 0.86 30.61
CA GLY A 191 5.26 1.52 31.90
C GLY A 191 4.61 2.89 31.79
N GLY A 192 4.06 3.25 30.63
CA GLY A 192 3.27 4.46 30.44
C GLY A 192 1.76 4.20 30.61
N GLN A 193 0.98 5.26 30.44
CA GLN A 193 -0.48 5.25 30.57
C GLN A 193 -1.14 5.99 29.41
N VAL A 194 -2.19 5.41 28.84
CA VAL A 194 -3.13 6.10 27.96
C VAL A 194 -4.29 6.60 28.81
N LEU A 195 -4.40 7.93 28.95
CA LEU A 195 -5.38 8.60 29.80
C LEU A 195 -6.78 8.51 29.21
N GLU A 196 -6.89 8.76 27.92
CA GLU A 196 -8.14 8.68 27.16
C GLU A 196 -7.90 8.13 25.75
N LYS A 197 -8.92 7.43 25.22
CA LYS A 197 -8.99 6.93 23.85
C LYS A 197 -10.13 7.66 23.15
N LEU A 198 -9.77 8.55 22.22
CA LEU A 198 -10.71 9.40 21.51
C LEU A 198 -10.81 8.95 20.06
N ARG A 199 -12.02 9.06 19.50
CA ARG A 199 -12.29 8.67 18.11
C ARG A 199 -13.11 9.72 17.40
N THR A 200 -12.87 9.86 16.08
CA THR A 200 -13.63 10.73 15.19
C THR A 200 -14.20 9.95 14.02
N PRO A 201 -15.36 10.34 13.47
CA PRO A 201 -15.91 9.72 12.28
C PRO A 201 -14.91 9.75 11.12
N LEU A 202 -14.92 8.68 10.29
CA LEU A 202 -14.07 8.61 9.10
C LEU A 202 -14.42 9.71 8.07
N ARG A 203 -15.66 10.15 8.04
CA ARG A 203 -16.13 11.18 7.09
C ARG A 203 -16.49 12.46 7.81
N ALA A 204 -16.05 13.60 7.24
CA ALA A 204 -16.33 14.95 7.74
C ALA A 204 -16.10 15.09 9.26
N PRO A 205 -14.91 14.75 9.79
CA PRO A 205 -14.67 14.83 11.24
C PRO A 205 -14.70 16.27 11.72
N ASP A 206 -15.35 16.50 12.87
CA ASP A 206 -15.15 17.69 13.67
C ASP A 206 -14.21 17.36 14.82
N PHE A 207 -13.06 18.01 14.84
CA PHE A 207 -12.04 17.77 15.87
C PHE A 207 -12.23 18.62 17.12
N ALA A 208 -13.08 19.64 17.08
CA ALA A 208 -13.26 20.57 18.18
C ALA A 208 -13.64 19.92 19.52
N PRO A 209 -14.62 19.02 19.60
CA PRO A 209 -15.00 18.38 20.87
C PRO A 209 -13.91 17.47 21.42
N VAL A 210 -13.20 16.72 20.55
CA VAL A 210 -12.15 15.79 20.98
C VAL A 210 -10.89 16.55 21.41
N LEU A 211 -10.54 17.65 20.74
CA LEU A 211 -9.41 18.49 21.15
C LEU A 211 -9.66 19.21 22.49
N GLN A 212 -10.90 19.51 22.83
CA GLN A 212 -11.25 20.01 24.18
C GLN A 212 -10.95 18.94 25.23
N LYS A 213 -11.33 17.68 25.01
CA LYS A 213 -11.02 16.58 25.93
C LYS A 213 -9.51 16.38 26.10
N VAL A 214 -8.72 16.50 25.01
CA VAL A 214 -7.26 16.46 25.09
C VAL A 214 -6.73 17.55 26.02
N ARG A 215 -7.26 18.79 25.90
CA ARG A 215 -6.87 19.91 26.77
C ARG A 215 -7.17 19.62 28.24
N ASP A 216 -8.34 19.06 28.53
CA ASP A 216 -8.81 18.77 29.89
C ASP A 216 -8.00 17.63 30.53
N ALA A 217 -7.60 16.62 29.75
CA ALA A 217 -6.80 15.48 30.19
C ALA A 217 -5.32 15.84 30.47
N LYS A 218 -4.81 16.93 29.91
CA LYS A 218 -3.43 17.42 30.09
C LYS A 218 -2.38 16.31 29.91
N PRO A 219 -2.35 15.62 28.77
CA PRO A 219 -1.34 14.60 28.52
C PRO A 219 0.04 15.22 28.22
N GLU A 220 1.10 14.44 28.34
CA GLU A 220 2.45 14.81 27.85
C GLU A 220 2.52 14.75 26.32
N ALA A 221 1.75 13.82 25.70
CA ALA A 221 1.61 13.74 24.26
C ALA A 221 0.22 13.31 23.83
N LEU A 222 -0.19 13.81 22.67
CA LEU A 222 -1.34 13.35 21.90
C LEU A 222 -0.83 12.48 20.75
N PHE A 223 -1.21 11.19 20.74
CA PHE A 223 -1.00 10.31 19.58
C PHE A 223 -2.17 10.42 18.62
N VAL A 224 -1.90 10.64 17.33
CA VAL A 224 -2.93 10.82 16.32
C VAL A 224 -2.71 9.86 15.14
N PHE A 225 -3.80 9.17 14.76
CA PHE A 225 -3.94 8.55 13.45
C PHE A 225 -5.21 9.05 12.76
N LEU A 226 -5.04 9.69 11.63
CA LEU A 226 -6.11 10.11 10.71
C LEU A 226 -5.70 9.68 9.29
N PRO A 227 -6.63 9.22 8.45
CA PRO A 227 -6.25 8.86 7.08
C PRO A 227 -5.73 10.07 6.31
N SER A 228 -4.84 9.83 5.34
CA SER A 228 -4.35 10.85 4.42
C SER A 228 -5.51 11.68 3.86
N GLY A 229 -5.32 12.99 3.81
CA GLY A 229 -6.36 13.94 3.40
C GLY A 229 -7.05 14.68 4.56
N GLN A 230 -6.90 14.23 5.81
CA GLN A 230 -7.51 14.88 6.98
C GLN A 230 -6.50 15.69 7.82
N GLY A 231 -5.20 15.50 7.58
CA GLY A 231 -4.15 16.11 8.40
C GLY A 231 -4.19 17.64 8.44
N ALA A 232 -4.39 18.30 7.30
CA ALA A 232 -4.43 19.77 7.24
C ALA A 232 -5.60 20.36 8.05
N ALA A 233 -6.81 19.76 7.95
CA ALA A 233 -7.97 20.19 8.73
C ALA A 233 -7.78 19.99 10.23
N PHE A 234 -7.16 18.86 10.63
CA PHE A 234 -6.80 18.58 12.02
C PHE A 234 -5.77 19.60 12.53
N MET A 235 -4.66 19.81 11.82
CA MET A 235 -3.59 20.74 12.22
C MET A 235 -4.10 22.17 12.39
N LYS A 236 -4.98 22.61 11.50
CA LYS A 236 -5.64 23.91 11.62
C LYS A 236 -6.39 24.03 12.94
N GLN A 237 -7.29 23.09 13.25
CA GLN A 237 -8.06 23.14 14.50
C GLN A 237 -7.19 22.95 15.75
N PHE A 238 -6.12 22.15 15.66
CA PHE A 238 -5.13 21.97 16.73
C PHE A 238 -4.44 23.30 17.08
N GLY A 239 -3.98 24.04 16.08
CA GLY A 239 -3.35 25.36 16.25
C GLY A 239 -4.33 26.44 16.71
N GLU A 240 -5.55 26.53 16.10
CA GLU A 240 -6.59 27.49 16.49
C GLU A 240 -7.00 27.37 17.98
N ARG A 241 -6.88 26.15 18.53
CA ARG A 241 -7.14 25.90 19.95
C ARG A 241 -5.91 26.10 20.84
N GLY A 242 -4.78 26.47 20.27
CA GLY A 242 -3.54 26.72 21.00
C GLY A 242 -2.96 25.50 21.69
N LEU A 243 -3.26 24.28 21.22
CA LEU A 243 -2.71 23.06 21.78
C LEU A 243 -1.22 22.90 21.48
N ASP A 244 -0.76 23.46 20.37
CA ASP A 244 0.65 23.61 19.98
C ASP A 244 1.48 24.36 21.02
N LYS A 245 0.84 25.30 21.76
CA LYS A 245 1.43 26.14 22.81
C LYS A 245 1.14 25.65 24.24
N ALA A 246 0.27 24.66 24.38
CA ALA A 246 -0.17 24.15 25.68
C ALA A 246 0.79 23.11 26.30
N GLY A 247 1.95 22.85 25.69
CA GLY A 247 2.93 21.86 26.17
C GLY A 247 2.58 20.40 25.84
N VAL A 248 1.53 20.16 25.07
CA VAL A 248 1.14 18.83 24.58
C VAL A 248 1.96 18.51 23.33
N ARG A 249 2.83 17.49 23.38
CA ARG A 249 3.57 17.05 22.20
C ARG A 249 2.63 16.33 21.24
N LEU A 250 2.62 16.75 19.98
CA LEU A 250 1.90 16.03 18.93
C LEU A 250 2.82 14.96 18.35
N ILE A 251 2.41 13.70 18.51
CA ILE A 251 3.05 12.53 17.90
C ILE A 251 2.02 11.80 17.05
N ALA A 252 2.41 11.28 15.88
CA ALA A 252 1.44 10.77 14.93
C ALA A 252 1.99 9.63 14.08
N THR A 253 1.07 8.91 13.40
CA THR A 253 1.48 8.22 12.18
C THR A 253 1.73 9.24 11.07
N GLY A 254 2.54 8.88 10.09
CA GLY A 254 2.89 9.81 9.03
C GLY A 254 1.75 10.20 8.10
N ASP A 255 0.59 9.56 8.23
CA ASP A 255 -0.63 9.94 7.52
C ASP A 255 -1.08 11.37 7.85
N VAL A 256 -0.87 11.79 9.11
CA VAL A 256 -1.27 13.13 9.59
C VAL A 256 -0.42 14.22 8.95
N THR A 257 0.88 13.98 8.73
CA THR A 257 1.82 14.92 8.11
C THR A 257 2.15 14.51 6.67
N ASP A 258 1.15 14.02 5.93
CA ASP A 258 1.29 13.57 4.55
C ASP A 258 1.93 14.65 3.68
N ASP A 259 2.99 14.28 2.95
CA ASP A 259 3.77 15.18 2.08
C ASP A 259 2.92 15.91 1.02
N ASP A 260 1.80 15.31 0.60
CA ASP A 260 0.85 15.93 -0.35
C ASP A 260 0.12 17.14 0.23
N GLN A 261 -0.07 17.19 1.56
CA GLN A 261 -0.79 18.26 2.28
C GLN A 261 0.08 19.07 3.23
N LEU A 262 1.33 18.68 3.39
CA LEU A 262 2.22 19.27 4.40
C LEU A 262 2.40 20.78 4.20
N ALA A 263 2.44 21.25 2.96
CA ALA A 263 2.55 22.67 2.64
C ALA A 263 1.33 23.49 3.14
N ASP A 264 0.13 22.88 3.09
CA ASP A 264 -1.13 23.55 3.48
C ASP A 264 -1.29 23.65 5.00
N MET A 265 -0.49 22.88 5.77
CA MET A 265 -0.55 22.91 7.24
C MET A 265 0.12 24.13 7.84
N GLY A 266 1.08 24.73 7.12
CA GLY A 266 1.84 25.88 7.62
C GLY A 266 2.72 25.55 8.83
N ASP A 267 3.21 26.59 9.50
CA ASP A 267 4.19 26.47 10.57
C ASP A 267 3.65 25.77 11.85
N VAL A 268 2.34 25.56 11.98
CA VAL A 268 1.77 24.76 13.08
C VAL A 268 2.20 23.29 13.02
N ALA A 269 2.62 22.80 11.86
CA ALA A 269 3.14 21.45 11.71
C ALA A 269 4.61 21.31 12.13
N LEU A 270 5.36 22.40 12.30
CA LEU A 270 6.77 22.35 12.67
C LEU A 270 6.98 21.62 13.99
N GLY A 271 7.95 20.70 13.99
CA GLY A 271 8.29 19.92 15.17
C GLY A 271 7.38 18.71 15.44
N VAL A 272 6.32 18.50 14.68
CA VAL A 272 5.50 17.29 14.81
C VAL A 272 6.36 16.07 14.53
N ILE A 273 6.30 15.10 15.45
CA ILE A 273 7.02 13.82 15.32
C ILE A 273 6.07 12.76 14.77
N SER A 274 6.51 12.06 13.76
CA SER A 274 5.71 10.96 13.16
C SER A 274 6.58 9.74 12.88
N SER A 275 5.92 8.59 12.74
CA SER A 275 6.54 7.35 12.27
C SER A 275 5.93 6.93 10.94
N HIS A 276 6.77 6.55 9.98
CA HIS A 276 6.31 5.95 8.73
C HIS A 276 7.41 5.16 8.02
N HIS A 277 7.02 4.39 7.01
CA HIS A 277 7.93 3.58 6.20
C HIS A 277 8.61 4.36 5.07
N TYR A 278 8.28 5.64 4.88
CA TYR A 278 8.83 6.46 3.80
C TYR A 278 8.79 7.95 4.14
N SER A 279 9.77 8.67 3.63
CA SER A 279 9.79 10.13 3.50
C SER A 279 10.30 10.51 2.12
N ALA A 280 9.71 11.54 1.51
CA ALA A 280 10.26 12.11 0.28
C ALA A 280 11.68 12.70 0.47
N ASP A 281 12.08 12.99 1.71
CA ASP A 281 13.42 13.45 2.09
C ASP A 281 14.42 12.30 2.39
N HIS A 282 14.02 11.02 2.20
CA HIS A 282 14.91 9.88 2.45
C HIS A 282 16.22 10.01 1.67
N PRO A 283 17.40 9.90 2.32
CA PRO A 283 18.67 10.37 1.76
C PRO A 283 19.30 9.45 0.70
N SER A 284 18.65 8.35 0.30
CA SER A 284 19.21 7.43 -0.70
C SER A 284 19.22 8.03 -2.11
N ALA A 285 20.25 7.70 -2.92
CA ALA A 285 20.31 8.11 -4.33
C ALA A 285 19.12 7.57 -5.14
N MET A 286 18.60 6.39 -4.77
CA MET A 286 17.41 5.81 -5.39
C MET A 286 16.18 6.66 -5.12
N ASN A 287 15.99 7.13 -3.87
CA ASN A 287 14.88 8.03 -3.54
C ASN A 287 15.00 9.37 -4.26
N GLN A 288 16.18 9.97 -4.27
CA GLN A 288 16.40 11.25 -4.98
C GLN A 288 15.99 11.15 -6.46
N LYS A 289 16.37 10.06 -7.14
CA LYS A 289 15.97 9.79 -8.52
C LYS A 289 14.46 9.56 -8.67
N PHE A 290 13.85 8.83 -7.73
CA PHE A 290 12.42 8.59 -7.71
C PHE A 290 11.64 9.90 -7.52
N VAL A 291 11.98 10.70 -6.51
CA VAL A 291 11.33 11.99 -6.22
C VAL A 291 11.46 12.96 -7.39
N ALA A 292 12.65 13.06 -7.98
CA ALA A 292 12.90 13.91 -9.14
C ALA A 292 12.03 13.50 -10.35
N GLY A 293 12.02 12.21 -10.69
CA GLY A 293 11.22 11.67 -11.80
C GLY A 293 9.72 11.80 -11.56
N PHE A 294 9.26 11.50 -10.35
CA PHE A 294 7.85 11.62 -9.96
C PHE A 294 7.37 13.08 -10.04
N THR A 295 8.14 14.01 -9.45
CA THR A 295 7.77 15.43 -9.41
C THR A 295 7.84 16.07 -10.81
N ALA A 296 8.80 15.67 -11.64
CA ALA A 296 8.89 16.15 -13.02
C ALA A 296 7.64 15.75 -13.83
N ALA A 297 7.18 14.51 -13.67
CA ALA A 297 6.01 13.99 -14.38
C ALA A 297 4.68 14.57 -13.87
N ASN A 298 4.54 14.75 -12.55
CA ASN A 298 3.23 14.98 -11.91
C ASN A 298 3.05 16.37 -11.31
N LYS A 299 4.12 17.17 -11.16
CA LYS A 299 4.12 18.53 -10.58
C LYS A 299 3.74 18.61 -9.09
N PHE A 300 3.74 17.48 -8.38
CA PHE A 300 3.60 17.40 -6.93
C PHE A 300 4.59 16.38 -6.35
N ARG A 301 4.79 16.45 -5.03
CA ARG A 301 5.73 15.58 -4.31
C ARG A 301 5.13 14.19 -4.12
N PRO A 302 5.92 13.10 -4.30
CA PRO A 302 5.43 11.76 -3.91
C PRO A 302 5.31 11.66 -2.40
N ASN A 303 4.30 10.90 -1.95
CA ASN A 303 4.14 10.53 -0.56
C ASN A 303 4.31 9.01 -0.37
N PHE A 304 4.05 8.51 0.83
CA PHE A 304 4.14 7.08 1.14
C PHE A 304 3.11 6.21 0.38
N MET A 305 2.00 6.77 -0.09
CA MET A 305 1.04 6.07 -0.95
C MET A 305 1.61 5.82 -2.35
N ALA A 306 2.32 6.81 -2.91
CA ALA A 306 3.06 6.64 -4.16
C ALA A 306 4.07 5.48 -4.05
N MET A 307 4.72 5.34 -2.89
CA MET A 307 5.68 4.27 -2.63
C MET A 307 5.00 2.89 -2.66
N GLY A 308 3.82 2.76 -2.06
CA GLY A 308 3.02 1.52 -2.13
C GLY A 308 2.66 1.13 -3.58
N GLY A 309 2.32 2.11 -4.42
CA GLY A 309 2.05 1.91 -5.84
C GLY A 309 3.29 1.51 -6.64
N TYR A 310 4.41 2.21 -6.46
CA TYR A 310 5.67 1.96 -7.16
C TYR A 310 6.22 0.57 -6.87
N ASP A 311 6.31 0.20 -5.58
CA ASP A 311 6.76 -1.12 -5.16
C ASP A 311 5.75 -2.21 -5.47
N GLY A 312 4.46 -1.91 -5.45
CA GLY A 312 3.42 -2.84 -5.87
C GLY A 312 3.57 -3.27 -7.32
N MET A 313 3.86 -2.33 -8.22
CA MET A 313 4.16 -2.66 -9.62
C MET A 313 5.46 -3.44 -9.75
N ARG A 314 6.50 -3.12 -8.98
CA ARG A 314 7.74 -3.90 -8.92
C ARG A 314 7.47 -5.36 -8.56
N ILE A 315 6.69 -5.59 -7.50
CA ILE A 315 6.34 -6.94 -7.04
C ILE A 315 5.62 -7.71 -8.15
N ILE A 316 4.66 -7.08 -8.83
CA ILE A 316 3.91 -7.70 -9.93
C ILE A 316 4.85 -8.02 -11.11
N TYR A 317 5.72 -7.09 -11.53
CA TYR A 317 6.64 -7.29 -12.66
C TYR A 317 7.62 -8.43 -12.39
N LYS A 318 8.21 -8.47 -11.19
CA LYS A 318 9.13 -9.55 -10.78
C LYS A 318 8.40 -10.91 -10.69
N ALA A 319 7.17 -10.92 -10.23
CA ALA A 319 6.36 -12.14 -10.22
C ALA A 319 5.99 -12.61 -11.63
N LEU A 320 5.74 -11.69 -12.57
CA LEU A 320 5.51 -12.00 -13.98
C LEU A 320 6.76 -12.59 -14.65
N GLU A 321 7.96 -12.06 -14.37
CA GLU A 321 9.21 -12.65 -14.81
C GLU A 321 9.35 -14.09 -14.31
N ALA A 322 9.17 -14.30 -13.00
CA ALA A 322 9.30 -15.61 -12.37
C ALA A 322 8.26 -16.63 -12.87
N SER A 323 7.01 -16.19 -13.10
CA SER A 323 5.93 -17.05 -13.60
C SER A 323 5.90 -17.19 -15.12
N LYS A 324 6.85 -16.55 -15.86
CA LYS A 324 6.87 -16.50 -17.32
C LYS A 324 5.56 -15.97 -17.93
N GLY A 325 4.99 -14.97 -17.28
CA GLY A 325 3.73 -14.33 -17.68
C GLY A 325 2.47 -15.14 -17.32
N ALA A 326 2.56 -16.18 -16.51
CA ALA A 326 1.40 -16.91 -15.99
C ALA A 326 0.75 -16.15 -14.83
N GLY A 327 -0.58 -16.22 -14.72
CA GLY A 327 -1.38 -15.71 -13.61
C GLY A 327 -1.58 -16.73 -12.48
N GLY A 328 -2.56 -16.48 -11.61
CA GLY A 328 -3.00 -17.40 -10.57
C GLY A 328 -1.95 -17.73 -9.52
N GLU A 329 -1.89 -18.99 -9.11
CA GLU A 329 -0.97 -19.48 -8.07
C GLU A 329 0.50 -19.28 -8.44
N ALA A 330 0.86 -19.39 -9.72
CA ALA A 330 2.22 -19.17 -10.20
C ALA A 330 2.66 -17.70 -10.01
N LEU A 331 1.77 -16.76 -10.32
CA LEU A 331 2.03 -15.34 -10.10
C LEU A 331 2.13 -15.04 -8.59
N LEU A 332 1.24 -15.57 -7.78
CA LEU A 332 1.29 -15.43 -6.32
C LEU A 332 2.58 -15.99 -5.73
N ALA A 333 3.03 -17.16 -6.20
CA ALA A 333 4.28 -17.75 -5.75
C ALA A 333 5.49 -16.84 -6.05
N GLY A 334 5.49 -16.19 -7.21
CA GLY A 334 6.52 -15.20 -7.58
C GLY A 334 6.49 -13.91 -6.77
N MET A 335 5.39 -13.58 -6.09
CA MET A 335 5.29 -12.41 -5.22
C MET A 335 5.86 -12.64 -3.83
N LYS A 336 5.77 -13.87 -3.32
CA LYS A 336 6.22 -14.22 -1.98
C LYS A 336 7.73 -14.30 -1.88
N GLY A 337 8.29 -13.87 -0.74
CA GLY A 337 9.73 -13.96 -0.46
C GLY A 337 10.60 -13.01 -1.29
N GLN A 338 10.02 -12.09 -2.06
CA GLN A 338 10.81 -11.10 -2.79
C GLN A 338 11.59 -10.20 -1.82
N ILE A 339 12.88 -10.02 -2.10
CA ILE A 339 13.78 -9.09 -1.39
C ILE A 339 14.29 -8.09 -2.41
N PHE A 340 14.21 -6.81 -2.09
CA PHE A 340 14.68 -5.76 -2.99
C PHE A 340 14.99 -4.46 -2.28
N GLU A 341 15.83 -3.64 -2.90
CA GLU A 341 16.05 -2.25 -2.52
C GLU A 341 14.97 -1.37 -3.17
N SER A 342 14.38 -0.48 -2.40
CA SER A 342 13.33 0.45 -2.80
C SER A 342 13.78 1.89 -2.51
N PRO A 343 13.17 2.92 -3.11
CA PRO A 343 13.39 4.30 -2.69
C PRO A 343 13.20 4.55 -1.20
N ARG A 344 12.45 3.69 -0.49
CA ARG A 344 12.25 3.74 0.97
C ARG A 344 13.26 2.91 1.78
N GLY A 345 14.26 2.29 1.13
CA GLY A 345 15.18 1.36 1.75
C GLY A 345 14.84 -0.11 1.48
N PRO A 346 15.43 -1.05 2.25
CA PRO A 346 15.28 -2.49 2.01
C PRO A 346 13.84 -2.98 2.29
N VAL A 347 13.37 -3.85 1.41
CA VAL A 347 12.02 -4.45 1.48
C VAL A 347 12.11 -5.96 1.33
N LEU A 348 11.35 -6.68 2.15
CA LEU A 348 11.08 -8.10 2.03
C LEU A 348 9.55 -8.33 2.05
N ILE A 349 9.04 -9.13 1.13
CA ILE A 349 7.68 -9.67 1.22
C ILE A 349 7.75 -11.01 1.97
N ASP A 350 7.27 -11.03 3.19
CA ASP A 350 7.32 -12.25 4.02
C ASP A 350 6.56 -13.39 3.33
N ALA A 351 7.23 -14.53 3.16
CA ALA A 351 6.67 -15.65 2.40
C ALA A 351 5.46 -16.30 3.08
N GLN A 352 5.34 -16.22 4.39
CA GLN A 352 4.27 -16.83 5.17
C GLN A 352 3.08 -15.88 5.33
N THR A 353 3.33 -14.66 5.82
CA THR A 353 2.29 -13.68 6.10
C THR A 353 1.88 -12.90 4.85
N ARG A 354 2.72 -12.84 3.82
CA ARG A 354 2.55 -12.03 2.60
C ARG A 354 2.49 -10.53 2.87
N ASP A 355 2.86 -10.13 4.09
CA ASP A 355 3.04 -8.75 4.48
C ASP A 355 4.46 -8.26 4.19
N ILE A 356 4.59 -6.95 4.15
CA ILE A 356 5.85 -6.28 3.94
C ILE A 356 6.65 -6.21 5.24
N VAL A 357 7.93 -6.54 5.17
CA VAL A 357 8.94 -6.28 6.19
C VAL A 357 9.82 -5.14 5.68
N GLN A 358 9.94 -4.08 6.46
CA GLN A 358 10.57 -2.83 6.01
C GLN A 358 11.09 -2.00 7.18
N ASP A 359 11.90 -1.01 6.90
CA ASP A 359 12.33 -0.04 7.88
C ASP A 359 11.19 0.94 8.20
N ILE A 360 11.04 1.30 9.48
CA ILE A 360 10.10 2.32 9.95
C ILE A 360 10.92 3.48 10.51
N TYR A 361 10.79 4.63 9.88
CA TYR A 361 11.51 5.85 10.22
C TYR A 361 10.73 6.69 11.21
N ILE A 362 11.44 7.29 12.18
CA ILE A 362 10.92 8.37 12.99
C ILE A 362 11.30 9.67 12.30
N ARG A 363 10.31 10.51 12.08
CA ARG A 363 10.43 11.72 11.27
C ARG A 363 9.98 12.93 12.06
N LYS A 364 10.57 14.08 11.78
CA LYS A 364 10.18 15.38 12.32
C LYS A 364 9.85 16.33 11.17
N VAL A 365 8.80 17.10 11.32
CA VAL A 365 8.50 18.16 10.34
C VAL A 365 9.48 19.29 10.57
N GLU A 366 10.28 19.57 9.54
CA GLU A 366 11.28 20.66 9.50
C GLU A 366 11.13 21.52 8.25
N LYS A 367 11.65 22.74 8.31
CA LYS A 367 11.67 23.65 7.17
C LYS A 367 13.03 23.56 6.48
N LYS A 368 13.02 23.17 5.19
CA LYS A 368 14.20 23.14 4.32
C LYS A 368 13.92 23.97 3.07
N ASN A 369 14.76 24.94 2.79
CA ASN A 369 14.61 25.83 1.62
C ASN A 369 13.21 26.46 1.51
N GLY A 370 12.64 26.88 2.65
CA GLY A 370 11.31 27.51 2.71
C GLY A 370 10.13 26.56 2.65
N GLN A 371 10.33 25.28 2.45
CA GLN A 371 9.28 24.24 2.40
C GLN A 371 9.31 23.32 3.61
N LEU A 372 8.15 22.78 4.01
CA LEU A 372 8.05 21.77 5.04
C LEU A 372 8.38 20.39 4.48
N TRP A 373 9.12 19.60 5.27
CA TRP A 373 9.55 18.25 4.97
C TRP A 373 9.42 17.35 6.20
N ASN A 374 9.10 16.08 5.97
CA ASN A 374 9.21 15.03 6.99
C ASN A 374 10.65 14.52 6.99
N VAL A 375 11.50 15.03 7.89
CA VAL A 375 12.92 14.69 7.97
C VAL A 375 13.10 13.47 8.87
N GLU A 376 13.74 12.43 8.36
CA GLU A 376 14.07 11.22 9.10
C GLU A 376 15.24 11.48 10.05
N PHE A 377 15.15 10.99 11.30
CA PHE A 377 16.24 11.14 12.29
C PHE A 377 16.49 9.91 13.16
N ASP A 378 15.58 8.90 13.12
CA ASP A 378 15.77 7.60 13.77
C ASP A 378 15.06 6.52 12.94
N VAL A 379 15.41 5.24 13.13
CA VAL A 379 14.89 4.13 12.36
C VAL A 379 14.78 2.85 13.19
N ILE A 380 13.67 2.13 13.00
CA ILE A 380 13.52 0.74 13.46
C ILE A 380 13.60 -0.14 12.21
N LYS A 381 14.68 -0.93 12.13
CA LYS A 381 15.00 -1.71 10.92
C LYS A 381 14.21 -3.00 10.85
N ALA A 382 13.91 -3.40 9.61
CA ALA A 382 13.33 -4.69 9.24
C ALA A 382 12.11 -5.09 10.08
N MET A 383 11.22 -4.13 10.31
CA MET A 383 10.05 -4.34 11.16
C MET A 383 9.01 -5.21 10.47
N LYS A 384 8.74 -6.37 11.04
CA LYS A 384 7.60 -7.21 10.70
C LYS A 384 6.32 -6.61 11.26
N ASP A 385 5.18 -7.04 10.73
CA ASP A 385 3.88 -6.63 11.28
C ASP A 385 3.71 -7.13 12.73
N PRO A 386 3.68 -6.26 13.76
CA PRO A 386 3.46 -6.66 15.14
C PRO A 386 2.10 -7.33 15.35
N GLY A 387 1.12 -7.05 14.51
CA GLY A 387 -0.21 -7.66 14.56
C GLY A 387 -0.23 -9.16 14.24
N LYS A 388 0.88 -9.71 13.73
CA LYS A 388 1.04 -11.13 13.36
C LYS A 388 2.11 -11.86 14.18
N GLN A 389 2.73 -11.17 15.09
CA GLN A 389 3.63 -11.78 16.06
C GLN A 389 2.78 -12.35 17.20
N LYS A 390 2.62 -13.68 17.23
CA LYS A 390 1.96 -14.41 18.31
C LYS A 390 3.00 -14.85 19.35
#